data_70e24f201b26d165ab1f009fcea969ed
#
_entry.id   70e24f201b26d165ab1f009fcea969ed
#
_cell.length_a   1.000
_cell.length_b   1.000
_cell.length_c   1.000
_cell.angle_alpha   90.00
_cell.angle_beta   90.00
_cell.angle_gamma   90.00
#
_symmetry.space_group_name_H-M   'P 1'
#
loop_
_entity.id
_entity.type
_entity.pdbx_description
1 polymer ?
#
loop_
_entity_poly.entity_id
_entity_poly.type
_entity_poly.pdbx_seq_one_letter_code
_entity_poly.pdbx_strand_id
1 'polypeptide(L)'
;CKRVVKEFDLDGIDIDWEYPTSAAANISASPDDTKNFTLLMRDIRKEIGKKKLLTLATVASAEYIDFKAILPYIDFVNIMSYDMGNAPKHHAALYRSENSGWMTVDAAVETHLKAGVPASKLVMGMPFYGRGGDGYPNFQDFNKVGHTREYRECWDEVASSLFGQ
;
A
#
# COMPACT_ATOMS: atom_id res chain seq x y z
N CYS A 1 -4.71 -11.78 17.62
CA CYS A 1 -5.74 -11.58 16.58
C CYS A 1 -7.12 -12.01 17.05
N LYS A 2 -7.39 -13.30 17.37
CA LYS A 2 -8.74 -13.81 17.76
C LYS A 2 -9.38 -13.03 18.91
N ARG A 3 -8.63 -12.73 19.99
CA ARG A 3 -9.13 -11.94 21.13
C ARG A 3 -9.58 -10.56 20.67
N VAL A 4 -8.76 -9.85 19.92
CA VAL A 4 -9.06 -8.49 19.44
C VAL A 4 -10.28 -8.47 18.52
N VAL A 5 -10.36 -9.40 17.55
CA VAL A 5 -11.52 -9.53 16.67
C VAL A 5 -12.81 -9.73 17.44
N LYS A 6 -12.77 -10.57 18.50
CA LYS A 6 -13.94 -10.84 19.34
C LYS A 6 -14.29 -9.68 20.28
N GLU A 7 -13.29 -9.08 20.91
CA GLU A 7 -13.45 -8.02 21.90
C GLU A 7 -14.02 -6.72 21.29
N PHE A 8 -13.58 -6.39 20.07
CA PHE A 8 -14.01 -5.18 19.36
C PHE A 8 -15.01 -5.44 18.24
N ASP A 9 -15.53 -6.67 18.14
CA ASP A 9 -16.47 -7.09 17.08
C ASP A 9 -16.02 -6.70 15.67
N LEU A 10 -14.75 -6.94 15.36
CA LEU A 10 -14.17 -6.60 14.06
C LEU A 10 -14.60 -7.57 12.97
N ASP A 11 -14.66 -7.08 11.73
CA ASP A 11 -14.93 -7.92 10.55
C ASP A 11 -13.77 -8.81 10.17
N GLY A 12 -12.54 -8.46 10.59
CA GLY A 12 -11.33 -9.23 10.26
C GLY A 12 -10.05 -8.59 10.76
N ILE A 13 -8.96 -8.99 10.14
CA ILE A 13 -7.60 -8.50 10.39
C ILE A 13 -6.93 -8.18 9.04
N ASP A 14 -6.32 -7.02 8.94
CA ASP A 14 -5.39 -6.66 7.90
C ASP A 14 -3.97 -6.68 8.46
N ILE A 15 -3.01 -7.27 7.75
CA ILE A 15 -1.61 -7.33 8.17
C ILE A 15 -0.78 -6.40 7.30
N ASP A 16 -0.18 -5.43 7.94
CA ASP A 16 0.78 -4.51 7.34
C ASP A 16 2.16 -4.73 7.97
N TRP A 17 2.99 -5.55 7.33
CA TRP A 17 4.38 -5.78 7.73
C TRP A 17 5.32 -5.20 6.67
N GLU A 18 5.98 -4.13 7.00
CA GLU A 18 6.87 -3.40 6.10
C GLU A 18 8.35 -3.55 6.51
N TYR A 19 9.06 -4.55 6.05
CA TYR A 19 8.66 -5.66 5.16
C TYR A 19 9.33 -6.95 5.63
N PRO A 20 8.79 -8.13 5.35
CA PRO A 20 9.50 -9.38 5.56
C PRO A 20 10.86 -9.36 4.85
N THR A 21 11.92 -9.81 5.48
CA THR A 21 13.30 -9.85 4.97
C THR A 21 13.97 -8.50 4.70
N SER A 22 13.30 -7.37 4.99
CA SER A 22 13.84 -6.03 4.73
C SER A 22 13.81 -5.15 5.99
N ALA A 23 14.94 -4.53 6.29
CA ALA A 23 15.05 -3.57 7.38
C ALA A 23 14.74 -2.12 6.94
N ALA A 24 14.17 -1.90 5.76
CA ALA A 24 13.98 -0.56 5.18
C ALA A 24 13.10 0.36 6.04
N ALA A 25 12.15 -0.19 6.80
CA ALA A 25 11.29 0.57 7.71
C ALA A 25 11.84 0.64 9.15
N ASN A 26 13.16 0.49 9.34
CA ASN A 26 13.82 0.48 10.65
C ASN A 26 13.33 -0.62 11.61
N ILE A 27 12.92 -1.74 11.07
CA ILE A 27 12.57 -2.95 11.81
C ILE A 27 13.65 -4.01 11.63
N SER A 28 13.70 -4.99 12.54
CA SER A 28 14.58 -6.15 12.35
C SER A 28 14.10 -7.02 11.18
N ALA A 29 15.03 -7.63 10.46
CA ALA A 29 14.76 -8.49 9.32
C ALA A 29 15.54 -9.80 9.43
N SER A 30 14.94 -10.88 8.94
CA SER A 30 15.55 -12.21 8.86
C SER A 30 15.32 -12.81 7.48
N PRO A 31 16.25 -13.62 6.95
CA PRO A 31 16.05 -14.36 5.70
C PRO A 31 14.82 -15.29 5.72
N ASP A 32 14.37 -15.68 6.91
CA ASP A 32 13.22 -16.59 7.08
C ASP A 32 11.87 -15.85 7.10
N ASP A 33 11.84 -14.51 7.05
CA ASP A 33 10.62 -13.74 7.28
C ASP A 33 9.53 -14.00 6.24
N THR A 34 9.87 -14.19 4.96
CA THR A 34 8.88 -14.55 3.94
C THR A 34 8.17 -15.87 4.28
N LYS A 35 8.92 -16.86 4.77
CA LYS A 35 8.36 -18.13 5.24
C LYS A 35 7.56 -17.92 6.52
N ASN A 36 8.09 -17.16 7.47
CA ASN A 36 7.42 -16.85 8.72
C ASN A 36 6.12 -16.08 8.49
N PHE A 37 6.08 -15.17 7.52
CA PHE A 37 4.87 -14.47 7.12
C PHE A 37 3.80 -15.43 6.61
N THR A 38 4.17 -16.40 5.77
CA THR A 38 3.26 -17.46 5.31
C THR A 38 2.67 -18.26 6.48
N LEU A 39 3.51 -18.64 7.45
CA LEU A 39 3.07 -19.35 8.66
C LEU A 39 2.14 -18.48 9.52
N LEU A 40 2.46 -17.20 9.67
CA LEU A 40 1.64 -16.22 10.38
C LEU A 40 0.23 -16.15 9.77
N MET A 41 0.13 -15.96 8.45
CA MET A 41 -1.16 -15.87 7.76
C MET A 41 -2.00 -17.14 7.91
N ARG A 42 -1.36 -18.30 7.80
CA ARG A 42 -2.00 -19.60 8.06
C ARG A 42 -2.57 -19.69 9.48
N ASP A 43 -1.77 -19.31 10.46
CA ASP A 43 -2.13 -19.46 11.87
C ASP A 43 -3.21 -18.43 12.28
N ILE A 44 -3.14 -17.20 11.75
CA ILE A 44 -4.23 -16.21 11.94
C ILE A 44 -5.52 -16.75 11.34
N ARG A 45 -5.50 -17.24 10.09
CA ARG A 45 -6.67 -17.82 9.44
C ARG A 45 -7.28 -18.95 10.25
N LYS A 46 -6.47 -19.84 10.81
CA LYS A 46 -6.92 -20.93 11.68
C LYS A 46 -7.64 -20.38 12.91
N GLU A 47 -7.12 -19.32 13.52
CA GLU A 47 -7.66 -18.76 14.76
C GLU A 47 -8.92 -17.92 14.58
N ILE A 48 -9.01 -17.12 13.50
CA ILE A 48 -10.18 -16.26 13.27
C ILE A 48 -11.29 -16.97 12.49
N GLY A 49 -10.99 -18.13 11.86
CA GLY A 49 -11.96 -18.92 11.08
C GLY A 49 -12.24 -18.32 9.70
N LYS A 50 -13.15 -18.92 8.96
CA LYS A 50 -13.46 -18.58 7.57
C LYS A 50 -14.48 -17.44 7.40
N LYS A 51 -15.13 -17.01 8.48
CA LYS A 51 -16.18 -15.98 8.43
C LYS A 51 -15.63 -14.56 8.62
N LYS A 52 -14.42 -14.43 9.12
CA LYS A 52 -13.75 -13.14 9.33
C LYS A 52 -12.72 -12.90 8.21
N LEU A 53 -12.59 -11.66 7.79
CA LEU A 53 -11.64 -11.28 6.76
C LEU A 53 -10.19 -11.40 7.27
N LEU A 54 -9.30 -11.86 6.40
CA LEU A 54 -7.87 -11.78 6.58
C LEU A 54 -7.24 -11.21 5.30
N THR A 55 -6.67 -10.05 5.42
CA THR A 55 -6.10 -9.29 4.32
C THR A 55 -4.67 -8.86 4.65
N LEU A 56 -3.98 -8.31 3.71
CA LEU A 56 -2.65 -7.75 3.92
C LEU A 56 -2.41 -6.53 3.03
N ALA A 57 -1.60 -5.60 3.51
CA ALA A 57 -1.02 -4.55 2.70
C ALA A 57 0.30 -5.04 2.09
N THR A 58 0.60 -4.63 0.86
CA THR A 58 1.79 -5.07 0.11
C THR A 58 2.46 -3.91 -0.61
N VAL A 59 3.79 -3.96 -0.69
CA VAL A 59 4.56 -3.01 -1.50
C VAL A 59 4.16 -3.09 -2.98
N ALA A 60 4.20 -1.97 -3.68
CA ALA A 60 3.80 -1.89 -5.09
C ALA A 60 4.57 -2.85 -6.02
N SER A 61 5.80 -3.23 -5.66
CA SER A 61 6.64 -4.17 -6.43
C SER A 61 6.29 -5.65 -6.22
N ALA A 62 5.35 -5.99 -5.33
CA ALA A 62 4.98 -7.37 -4.99
C ALA A 62 6.13 -8.21 -4.41
N GLU A 63 7.16 -7.56 -3.85
CA GLU A 63 8.31 -8.21 -3.23
C GLU A 63 7.98 -8.73 -1.82
N TYR A 64 8.91 -9.49 -1.24
CA TYR A 64 8.93 -9.97 0.15
C TYR A 64 7.91 -11.05 0.51
N ILE A 65 6.91 -11.33 -0.31
CA ILE A 65 5.80 -12.22 0.00
C ILE A 65 5.71 -13.36 -1.03
N ASP A 66 5.57 -14.58 -0.56
CA ASP A 66 5.19 -15.72 -1.38
C ASP A 66 3.66 -15.76 -1.54
N PHE A 67 3.14 -15.03 -2.54
CA PHE A 67 1.70 -14.96 -2.79
C PHE A 67 1.06 -16.32 -3.02
N LYS A 68 1.74 -17.20 -3.75
CA LYS A 68 1.19 -18.56 -4.02
C LYS A 68 0.98 -19.34 -2.73
N ALA A 69 1.87 -19.18 -1.77
CA ALA A 69 1.77 -19.87 -0.49
C ALA A 69 0.70 -19.27 0.43
N ILE A 70 0.42 -17.96 0.38
CA ILE A 70 -0.55 -17.31 1.27
C ILE A 70 -1.97 -17.25 0.72
N LEU A 71 -2.16 -17.31 -0.60
CA LEU A 71 -3.47 -17.18 -1.26
C LEU A 71 -4.58 -18.07 -0.68
N PRO A 72 -4.30 -19.32 -0.21
CA PRO A 72 -5.31 -20.16 0.43
C PRO A 72 -5.85 -19.62 1.76
N TYR A 73 -5.12 -18.70 2.38
CA TYR A 73 -5.44 -18.19 3.74
C TYR A 73 -6.09 -16.82 3.73
N ILE A 74 -5.90 -16.03 2.66
CA ILE A 74 -6.31 -14.63 2.59
C ILE A 74 -7.55 -14.41 1.72
N ASP A 75 -8.26 -13.33 2.00
CA ASP A 75 -9.43 -12.93 1.22
C ASP A 75 -9.02 -12.03 0.05
N PHE A 76 -8.23 -11.00 0.29
CA PHE A 76 -7.70 -10.10 -0.74
C PHE A 76 -6.40 -9.42 -0.31
N VAL A 77 -5.76 -8.75 -1.26
CA VAL A 77 -4.48 -8.05 -1.14
C VAL A 77 -4.71 -6.56 -1.39
N ASN A 78 -4.30 -5.72 -0.46
CA ASN A 78 -4.30 -4.26 -0.58
C ASN A 78 -2.94 -3.80 -1.11
N ILE A 79 -2.89 -3.35 -2.34
CA ILE A 79 -1.64 -2.84 -2.92
C ILE A 79 -1.42 -1.41 -2.42
N MET A 80 -0.30 -1.14 -1.77
CA MET A 80 0.15 0.22 -1.44
C MET A 80 0.68 0.91 -2.70
N SER A 81 -0.23 1.26 -3.62
CA SER A 81 0.05 1.89 -4.91
C SER A 81 0.23 3.40 -4.79
N TYR A 82 1.01 3.80 -3.80
CA TYR A 82 1.39 5.18 -3.48
C TYR A 82 2.81 5.21 -2.94
N ASP A 83 3.34 6.40 -2.69
CA ASP A 83 4.73 6.60 -2.29
C ASP A 83 5.76 6.04 -3.29
N MET A 84 5.33 5.89 -4.54
CA MET A 84 6.14 5.35 -5.63
C MET A 84 7.06 6.38 -6.29
N GLY A 85 7.16 7.56 -5.74
CA GLY A 85 8.04 8.63 -6.20
C GLY A 85 8.07 9.79 -5.22
N ASN A 86 9.12 10.60 -5.34
CA ASN A 86 9.24 11.86 -4.60
C ASN A 86 9.14 13.01 -5.60
N ALA A 87 8.71 14.19 -5.14
CA ALA A 87 8.70 15.38 -6.00
C ALA A 87 10.06 15.56 -6.69
N PRO A 88 10.08 15.81 -7.98
CA PRO A 88 9.02 16.21 -8.91
C PRO A 88 8.21 15.06 -9.49
N LYS A 89 8.50 13.85 -9.14
CA LYS A 89 7.80 12.70 -9.68
C LYS A 89 6.49 12.48 -8.94
N HIS A 90 5.47 12.04 -9.67
CA HIS A 90 4.22 11.63 -9.06
C HIS A 90 4.43 10.40 -8.17
N HIS A 91 3.92 10.45 -6.94
CA HIS A 91 4.03 9.33 -6.02
C HIS A 91 2.95 8.25 -6.23
N ALA A 92 1.90 8.56 -6.98
CA ALA A 92 0.78 7.64 -7.25
C ALA A 92 0.30 7.76 -8.71
N ALA A 93 1.26 7.86 -9.67
CA ALA A 93 0.93 7.93 -11.09
C ALA A 93 0.19 6.67 -11.55
N LEU A 94 -0.93 6.84 -12.26
CA LEU A 94 -1.71 5.70 -12.77
C LEU A 94 -0.92 4.94 -13.85
N TYR A 95 -0.37 5.65 -14.82
CA TYR A 95 0.40 5.10 -15.94
C TYR A 95 1.80 5.69 -16.02
N ARG A 96 2.67 4.99 -16.74
CA ARG A 96 4.04 5.43 -16.98
C ARG A 96 4.07 6.71 -17.81
N SER A 97 4.83 7.69 -17.32
CA SER A 97 5.15 8.95 -18.00
C SER A 97 6.56 9.40 -17.61
N GLU A 98 7.02 10.49 -18.20
CA GLU A 98 8.29 11.13 -17.78
C GLU A 98 8.26 11.61 -16.33
N ASN A 99 7.07 11.92 -15.80
CA ASN A 99 6.85 12.41 -14.44
C ASN A 99 6.42 11.31 -13.44
N SER A 100 6.35 10.05 -13.85
CA SER A 100 6.09 8.96 -12.91
C SER A 100 7.33 8.64 -12.08
N GLY A 101 7.11 8.16 -10.85
CA GLY A 101 8.16 7.65 -9.99
C GLY A 101 8.76 6.32 -10.48
N TRP A 102 9.32 5.55 -9.57
CA TRP A 102 9.94 4.26 -9.88
C TRP A 102 8.91 3.18 -10.26
N MET A 103 7.68 3.32 -9.82
CA MET A 103 6.55 2.42 -10.10
C MET A 103 5.32 3.24 -10.48
N THR A 104 4.31 2.60 -11.06
CA THR A 104 2.99 3.17 -11.33
C THR A 104 1.91 2.22 -10.84
N VAL A 105 0.69 2.71 -10.67
CA VAL A 105 -0.44 1.89 -10.19
C VAL A 105 -0.71 0.72 -11.14
N ASP A 106 -0.74 0.98 -12.43
CA ASP A 106 -0.90 -0.05 -13.49
C ASP A 106 0.20 -1.12 -13.39
N ALA A 107 1.47 -0.71 -13.31
CA ALA A 107 2.59 -1.62 -13.18
C ALA A 107 2.55 -2.42 -11.85
N ALA A 108 2.09 -1.81 -10.76
CA ALA A 108 1.94 -2.50 -9.48
C ALA A 108 0.88 -3.61 -9.57
N VAL A 109 -0.27 -3.32 -10.19
CA VAL A 109 -1.32 -4.34 -10.45
C VAL A 109 -0.76 -5.48 -11.31
N GLU A 110 -0.10 -5.16 -12.43
CA GLU A 110 0.50 -6.18 -13.29
C GLU A 110 1.53 -7.06 -12.56
N THR A 111 2.34 -6.46 -11.71
CA THR A 111 3.36 -7.20 -10.94
C THR A 111 2.71 -8.20 -9.99
N HIS A 112 1.63 -7.82 -9.30
CA HIS A 112 0.88 -8.73 -8.44
C HIS A 112 0.19 -9.85 -9.23
N LEU A 113 -0.37 -9.55 -10.41
CA LEU A 113 -0.93 -10.56 -11.32
C LEU A 113 0.14 -11.57 -11.76
N LYS A 114 1.33 -11.09 -12.12
CA LYS A 114 2.49 -11.94 -12.47
C LYS A 114 2.99 -12.78 -11.28
N ALA A 115 2.89 -12.26 -10.06
CA ALA A 115 3.19 -13.00 -8.83
C ALA A 115 2.13 -14.08 -8.50
N GLY A 116 1.03 -14.13 -9.24
CA GLY A 116 0.00 -15.16 -9.15
C GLY A 116 -1.24 -14.78 -8.36
N VAL A 117 -1.39 -13.51 -7.97
CA VAL A 117 -2.60 -13.03 -7.29
C VAL A 117 -3.72 -12.85 -8.31
N PRO A 118 -4.88 -13.49 -8.16
CA PRO A 118 -6.01 -13.29 -9.06
C PRO A 118 -6.52 -11.84 -9.00
N ALA A 119 -6.93 -11.28 -10.13
CA ALA A 119 -7.48 -9.92 -10.21
C ALA A 119 -8.66 -9.71 -9.24
N SER A 120 -9.48 -10.73 -9.01
CA SER A 120 -10.61 -10.69 -8.06
C SER A 120 -10.19 -10.57 -6.59
N LYS A 121 -8.90 -10.71 -6.29
CA LYS A 121 -8.32 -10.53 -4.95
C LYS A 121 -7.42 -9.31 -4.83
N LEU A 122 -7.33 -8.46 -5.84
CA LEU A 122 -6.53 -7.24 -5.79
C LEU A 122 -7.40 -6.02 -5.48
N VAL A 123 -6.93 -5.24 -4.53
CA VAL A 123 -7.49 -3.92 -4.18
C VAL A 123 -6.39 -2.89 -4.36
N MET A 124 -6.65 -1.90 -5.18
CA MET A 124 -5.73 -0.81 -5.46
C MET A 124 -5.86 0.28 -4.38
N GLY A 125 -4.75 0.61 -3.73
CA GLY A 125 -4.70 1.67 -2.73
C GLY A 125 -4.69 3.06 -3.37
N MET A 126 -5.48 3.98 -2.81
CA MET A 126 -5.50 5.40 -3.20
C MET A 126 -5.07 6.28 -2.02
N PRO A 127 -4.04 7.12 -2.19
CA PRO A 127 -3.62 8.02 -1.12
C PRO A 127 -4.60 9.20 -0.98
N PHE A 128 -4.98 9.53 0.26
CA PHE A 128 -5.69 10.76 0.59
C PHE A 128 -4.74 11.82 1.15
N TYR A 129 -3.55 11.92 0.55
CA TYR A 129 -2.51 12.89 0.90
C TYR A 129 -1.66 13.23 -0.32
N GLY A 130 -0.99 14.38 -0.29
CA GLY A 130 0.00 14.80 -1.27
C GLY A 130 1.41 14.73 -0.69
N ARG A 131 2.39 14.50 -1.56
CA ARG A 131 3.81 14.63 -1.23
C ARG A 131 4.42 15.77 -2.01
N GLY A 132 5.03 16.71 -1.28
CA GLY A 132 5.69 17.87 -1.84
C GLY A 132 7.21 17.77 -1.85
N GLY A 133 7.85 18.76 -2.47
CA GLY A 133 9.31 18.93 -2.50
C GLY A 133 9.71 20.32 -2.97
N ASP A 134 10.83 20.81 -2.51
CA ASP A 134 11.31 22.15 -2.84
C ASP A 134 11.57 22.30 -4.34
N GLY A 135 11.20 23.46 -4.89
CA GLY A 135 11.58 23.88 -6.23
C GLY A 135 10.70 23.35 -7.37
N TYR A 136 9.52 22.82 -7.11
CA TYR A 136 8.61 22.37 -8.17
C TYR A 136 7.44 23.32 -8.40
N PRO A 137 7.51 24.16 -9.44
CA PRO A 137 6.51 25.21 -9.71
C PRO A 137 5.13 24.65 -10.04
N ASN A 138 5.02 23.46 -10.61
CA ASN A 138 3.72 22.83 -10.95
C ASN A 138 2.98 22.27 -9.75
N PHE A 139 3.64 22.21 -8.59
CA PHE A 139 3.09 21.69 -7.33
C PHE A 139 3.47 22.60 -6.17
N GLN A 140 3.74 23.86 -6.45
CA GLN A 140 4.28 24.79 -5.46
C GLN A 140 3.45 24.93 -4.20
N ASP A 141 2.14 24.73 -4.29
CA ASP A 141 1.25 24.85 -3.14
C ASP A 141 1.33 23.62 -2.22
N PHE A 142 1.64 22.45 -2.79
CA PHE A 142 1.92 21.23 -2.03
C PHE A 142 3.37 21.16 -1.56
N ASN A 143 4.22 22.02 -2.10
CA ASN A 143 5.65 21.73 -2.18
C ASN A 143 6.49 22.71 -1.39
N LYS A 144 5.87 23.64 -0.72
CA LYS A 144 6.62 24.77 -0.14
C LYS A 144 7.74 24.36 0.80
N VAL A 145 7.86 23.13 1.24
CA VAL A 145 8.92 22.72 2.17
C VAL A 145 9.00 21.19 2.31
N GLY A 146 8.79 20.40 1.27
CA GLY A 146 8.86 18.94 1.37
C GLY A 146 7.81 18.32 2.30
N HIS A 147 6.66 18.95 2.42
CA HIS A 147 5.59 18.48 3.32
C HIS A 147 4.77 17.34 2.71
N THR A 148 4.34 16.44 3.59
CA THR A 148 3.19 15.58 3.33
C THR A 148 1.95 16.36 3.73
N ARG A 149 0.93 16.38 2.86
CA ARG A 149 -0.35 17.05 3.12
C ARG A 149 -1.48 16.06 3.11
N GLU A 150 -2.45 16.30 3.97
CA GLU A 150 -3.69 15.55 4.00
C GLU A 150 -4.54 15.88 2.75
N TYR A 151 -5.34 14.91 2.32
CA TYR A 151 -6.19 15.04 1.13
C TYR A 151 -7.07 16.30 1.16
N ARG A 152 -7.65 16.62 2.30
CA ARG A 152 -8.50 17.81 2.46
C ARG A 152 -7.75 19.11 2.15
N GLU A 153 -6.52 19.25 2.61
CA GLU A 153 -5.69 20.42 2.35
C GLU A 153 -5.35 20.54 0.86
N CYS A 154 -5.06 19.41 0.21
CA CYS A 154 -4.83 19.36 -1.23
C CYS A 154 -6.09 19.75 -2.02
N TRP A 155 -7.25 19.25 -1.62
CA TRP A 155 -8.53 19.55 -2.26
C TRP A 155 -8.90 21.01 -2.15
N ASP A 156 -8.77 21.61 -0.99
CA ASP A 156 -9.10 23.01 -0.76
C ASP A 156 -8.26 23.95 -1.62
N GLU A 157 -6.98 23.65 -1.83
CA GLU A 157 -6.11 24.43 -2.72
C GLU A 157 -6.48 24.26 -4.20
N VAL A 158 -6.75 23.04 -4.65
CA VAL A 158 -7.18 22.76 -6.02
C VAL A 158 -8.55 23.40 -6.27
N ALA A 159 -9.51 23.24 -5.36
CA ALA A 159 -10.83 23.82 -5.49
C ALA A 159 -10.76 25.36 -5.54
N SER A 160 -9.98 26.01 -4.67
CA SER A 160 -9.81 27.45 -4.69
C SER A 160 -9.11 27.97 -5.96
N SER A 161 -8.19 27.19 -6.54
CA SER A 161 -7.52 27.56 -7.79
C SER A 161 -8.39 27.39 -9.04
N LEU A 162 -9.31 26.41 -9.03
CA LEU A 162 -10.18 26.10 -10.16
C LEU A 162 -11.51 26.86 -10.13
N PHE A 163 -12.04 27.17 -8.94
CA PHE A 163 -13.38 27.75 -8.75
C PHE A 163 -13.35 29.14 -8.08
N GLY A 164 -12.18 29.62 -7.73
CA GLY A 164 -11.98 30.91 -7.04
C GLY A 164 -11.74 32.09 -7.98
N GLN A 165 -12.26 32.05 -9.21
CA GLN A 165 -12.30 33.21 -10.12
C GLN A 165 -13.72 33.73 -10.26
#